data_2816657f1e809d4fb00ade292f645fd7
#
_entry.id   2816657f1e809d4fb00ade292f645fd7
#
_cell.length_a   1.000
_cell.length_b   1.000
_cell.length_c   1.000
_cell.angle_alpha   90.00
_cell.angle_beta   90.00
_cell.angle_gamma   90.00
#
_symmetry.space_group_name_H-M   'P 1'
#
loop_
_entity.id
_entity.type
_entity.pdbx_description
1 polymer ?
#
loop_
_entity_poly.entity_id
_entity_poly.type
_entity_poly.pdbx_seq_one_letter_code
_entity_poly.pdbx_strand_id
1 'polypeptide(L)' 'MEHSKTEIINVLTEYIHNREDRKIMILYLTDRPRSLELLAEECEVSVSTVKRTIDRCSFVYKYLP' A
#
# COMPACT_ATOMS: atom_id res chain seq x y z
N MET A 1 -12.63 -13.33 6.75
CA MET A 1 -12.02 -13.97 5.58
C MET A 1 -10.96 -13.05 5.00
N GLU A 2 -9.81 -13.60 4.69
CA GLU A 2 -8.72 -12.80 4.14
C GLU A 2 -8.93 -12.58 2.65
N HIS A 3 -8.57 -11.38 2.22
CA HIS A 3 -8.60 -11.06 0.78
C HIS A 3 -7.40 -11.71 0.10
N SER A 4 -7.58 -12.16 -1.12
CA SER A 4 -6.47 -12.70 -1.85
C SER A 4 -5.52 -11.56 -2.25
N LYS A 5 -4.24 -11.89 -2.35
CA LYS A 5 -3.23 -10.93 -2.76
C LYS A 5 -3.58 -10.33 -4.14
N THR A 6 -4.07 -11.17 -5.04
CA THR A 6 -4.46 -10.75 -6.39
C THR A 6 -5.58 -9.72 -6.35
N GLU A 7 -6.58 -9.93 -5.49
CA GLU A 7 -7.70 -8.99 -5.37
C GLU A 7 -7.22 -7.62 -4.89
N ILE A 8 -6.34 -7.63 -3.88
CA ILE A 8 -5.79 -6.39 -3.34
C ILE A 8 -4.99 -5.66 -4.42
N ILE A 9 -4.12 -6.36 -5.13
CA ILE A 9 -3.31 -5.76 -6.18
C ILE A 9 -4.18 -5.19 -7.29
N ASN A 10 -5.25 -5.89 -7.68
CA ASN A 10 -6.15 -5.42 -8.72
C ASN A 10 -6.83 -4.12 -8.32
N VAL A 11 -7.33 -4.03 -7.09
CA VAL A 11 -7.96 -2.81 -6.59
C VAL A 11 -6.96 -1.67 -6.58
N LEU A 12 -5.78 -1.90 -6.03
CA LEU A 12 -4.77 -0.85 -5.95
C LEU A 12 -4.32 -0.39 -7.33
N THR A 13 -4.21 -1.31 -8.28
CA THR A 13 -3.82 -0.97 -9.64
C THR A 13 -4.88 -0.12 -10.33
N GLU A 14 -6.15 -0.40 -10.06
CA GLU A 14 -7.26 0.34 -10.66
C GLU A 14 -7.40 1.75 -10.10
N TYR A 15 -7.23 1.91 -8.79
CA TYR A 15 -7.54 3.18 -8.12
C TYR A 15 -6.32 4.04 -7.79
N ILE A 16 -5.13 3.49 -7.80
CA ILE A 16 -3.91 4.24 -7.53
C ILE A 16 -3.05 4.27 -8.79
N HIS A 17 -2.94 5.43 -9.40
CA HIS A 17 -2.21 5.58 -10.66
C HIS A 17 -0.74 5.88 -10.49
N ASN A 18 -0.35 6.44 -9.35
CA ASN A 18 1.06 6.72 -9.08
C ASN A 18 1.77 5.41 -8.73
N ARG A 19 2.83 5.11 -9.50
CA ARG A 19 3.55 3.84 -9.35
C ARG A 19 4.16 3.66 -7.97
N GLU A 20 4.75 4.72 -7.42
CA GLU A 20 5.39 4.64 -6.10
C GLU A 20 4.35 4.45 -5.00
N ASP A 21 3.26 5.19 -5.07
CA ASP A 21 2.17 5.04 -4.10
C ASP A 21 1.61 3.63 -4.14
N ARG A 22 1.41 3.11 -5.34
CA ARG A 22 0.87 1.76 -5.52
C ARG A 22 1.81 0.72 -4.94
N LYS A 23 3.12 0.85 -5.16
CA LYS A 23 4.10 -0.08 -4.61
C LYS A 23 4.05 -0.08 -3.08
N ILE A 24 4.01 1.09 -2.47
CA ILE A 24 3.94 1.22 -1.02
C ILE A 24 2.68 0.55 -0.47
N MET A 25 1.54 0.81 -1.09
CA MET A 25 0.28 0.26 -0.63
C MET A 25 0.19 -1.25 -0.84
N ILE A 26 0.72 -1.75 -1.95
CA ILE A 26 0.75 -3.20 -2.20
C ILE A 26 1.56 -3.89 -1.11
N LEU A 27 2.76 -3.41 -0.82
CA LEU A 27 3.60 -4.01 0.22
C LEU A 27 2.96 -3.88 1.59
N TYR A 28 2.38 -2.72 1.89
CA TYR A 28 1.75 -2.49 3.17
C TYR A 28 0.59 -3.46 3.44
N LEU A 29 -0.24 -3.70 2.43
CA LEU A 29 -1.43 -4.52 2.59
C LEU A 29 -1.20 -6.01 2.38
N THR A 30 -0.20 -6.39 1.59
CA THR A 30 0.05 -7.80 1.28
C THR A 30 1.15 -8.41 2.14
N ASP A 31 2.26 -7.72 2.33
CA ASP A 31 3.38 -8.24 3.10
C ASP A 31 3.29 -7.95 4.59
N ARG A 32 2.47 -6.98 4.98
CA ARG A 32 2.27 -6.59 6.38
C ARG A 32 3.60 -6.42 7.11
N PRO A 33 4.44 -5.46 6.68
CA PRO A 33 5.74 -5.27 7.29
C PRO A 33 5.61 -4.95 8.79
N ARG A 34 6.62 -5.35 9.57
CA ARG A 34 6.61 -5.17 11.02
C ARG A 34 6.61 -3.72 11.44
N SER A 35 7.15 -2.84 10.61
CA SER A 35 7.18 -1.42 10.92
C SER A 35 7.15 -0.62 9.63
N LEU A 36 6.74 0.64 9.77
CA LEU A 36 6.77 1.56 8.63
C LEU A 36 8.20 1.88 8.22
N GLU A 37 9.14 1.76 9.13
CA GLU A 37 10.54 1.97 8.83
C GLU A 37 11.08 0.93 7.87
N LEU A 38 10.71 -0.34 8.07
CA LEU A 38 11.10 -1.41 7.15
C LEU A 38 10.46 -1.21 5.77
N LEU A 39 9.20 -0.81 5.76
CA LEU A 39 8.52 -0.54 4.50
C LEU A 39 9.18 0.61 3.75
N ALA A 40 9.52 1.68 4.46
CA ALA A 40 10.20 2.82 3.88
C ALA A 40 11.54 2.42 3.27
N GLU A 41 12.28 1.58 3.99
CA GLU A 41 13.57 1.09 3.54
C GLU A 41 13.43 0.27 2.25
N GLU A 42 12.47 -0.63 2.20
CA GLU A 42 12.23 -1.43 1.01
C GLU A 42 11.80 -0.59 -0.19
N CYS A 43 11.05 0.47 0.04
CA CYS A 43 10.59 1.35 -1.01
C CYS A 43 11.57 2.49 -1.32
N GLU A 44 12.67 2.55 -0.58
CA GLU A 44 13.68 3.59 -0.75
C GLU A 44 13.13 5.00 -0.59
N VAL A 45 12.25 5.19 0.39
CA VAL A 45 11.64 6.48 0.70
C VAL A 45 11.71 6.70 2.22
N SER A 46 11.34 7.91 2.66
CA SER A 46 11.32 8.21 4.09
C SER A 46 10.06 7.65 4.74
N VAL A 47 10.11 7.47 6.07
CA VAL A 47 8.95 7.05 6.84
C VAL A 47 7.82 8.07 6.69
N SER A 48 8.14 9.35 6.64
CA SER A 48 7.14 10.40 6.44
C SER A 48 6.40 10.21 5.13
N THR A 49 7.12 9.83 4.08
CA THR A 49 6.52 9.57 2.77
C THR A 49 5.57 8.38 2.84
N VAL A 50 5.97 7.30 3.55
CA VAL A 50 5.11 6.13 3.72
C VAL A 50 3.83 6.50 4.45
N LYS A 51 3.94 7.22 5.57
CA LYS A 51 2.77 7.63 6.34
C LYS A 51 1.83 8.48 5.50
N ARG A 52 2.37 9.42 4.76
CA ARG A 52 1.58 10.31 3.90
C ARG A 52 0.87 9.53 2.82
N THR A 53 1.57 8.57 2.20
CA THR A 53 1.00 7.74 1.16
C THR A 53 -0.14 6.88 1.70
N ILE A 54 0.05 6.24 2.84
CA ILE A 54 -0.98 5.41 3.46
C ILE A 54 -2.23 6.25 3.76
N ASP A 55 -2.03 7.44 4.32
CA ASP A 55 -3.13 8.32 4.65
C ASP A 55 -3.87 8.80 3.38
N ARG A 56 -3.11 9.23 2.37
CA ARG A 56 -3.68 9.73 1.12
C ARG A 56 -4.43 8.64 0.36
N CYS A 57 -3.93 7.41 0.42
CA CYS A 57 -4.51 6.29 -0.32
C CYS A 57 -5.53 5.48 0.48
N SER A 58 -5.89 5.93 1.66
CA SER A 58 -6.83 5.21 2.51
C SER A 58 -8.21 5.05 1.88
N PHE A 59 -8.55 5.87 0.90
CA PHE A 59 -9.83 5.77 0.21
C PHE A 59 -10.02 4.42 -0.48
N VAL A 60 -8.94 3.70 -0.78
CA VAL A 60 -9.05 2.41 -1.47
C VAL A 60 -9.66 1.32 -0.58
N TYR A 61 -9.64 1.50 0.74
CA TYR A 61 -10.15 0.48 1.66
C TYR A 61 -11.62 0.17 1.43
N LYS A 62 -12.40 1.15 1.01
CA LYS A 62 -13.83 0.92 0.74
C LYS A 62 -14.08 0.11 -0.52
N TYR A 63 -13.07 -0.05 -1.37
CA TYR A 63 -13.18 -0.84 -2.59
C TYR A 63 -12.63 -2.25 -2.42
N LEU A 64 -12.03 -2.55 -1.29
CA LEU A 64 -11.55 -3.90 -1.01
C LEU A 64 -12.74 -4.79 -0.61
N PRO A 65 -12.75 -6.04 -1.10
CA PRO A 65 -13.86 -6.95 -0.81
C PRO A 65 -13.94 -7.35 0.66
#